data_f363b174b768d503caa50c7d92bed9b7
#
_entry.id   f363b174b768d503caa50c7d92bed9b7
#
_cell.length_a   1.000
_cell.length_b   1.000
_cell.length_c   1.000
_cell.angle_alpha   90.00
_cell.angle_beta   90.00
_cell.angle_gamma   90.00
#
_symmetry.space_group_name_H-M   'P 1'
#
loop_
_entity.id
_entity.type
_entity.pdbx_description
1 polymer ?
#
loop_
_entity_poly.entity_id
_entity_poly.type
_entity_poly.pdbx_seq_one_letter_code
_entity_poly.pdbx_strand_id
1 'polypeptide(L)'
;MKATNDKLIEDLIDRTKANLKRVEALRQMDLTALNWKSSPDRWSVLECIEHLNRYARFYNPEIKMRLKDARRRSDGKFKSSWLGEYFAQSMLPKEKLNNMKTFTEMNPNQGHFDISVIDAFEHFQHELLEMLDDSRKVNLVKTKTSISISTWIKLRLGDTYRVVIYHNDRHLLQAENAIALMRSKER
;
A
#
# COMPACT_ATOMS: atom_id res chain seq x y z
N MET A 1 -11.77 -13.43 -5.44
CA MET A 1 -12.35 -12.36 -6.27
C MET A 1 -12.32 -12.75 -7.75
N LYS A 2 -13.35 -12.34 -8.53
CA LYS A 2 -13.40 -12.44 -10.01
C LYS A 2 -13.86 -11.07 -10.54
N ALA A 3 -13.16 -10.54 -11.54
CA ALA A 3 -13.48 -9.26 -12.17
C ALA A 3 -12.96 -9.24 -13.62
N THR A 4 -13.35 -8.24 -14.42
CA THR A 4 -12.58 -7.93 -15.62
C THR A 4 -11.25 -7.28 -15.23
N ASN A 5 -10.22 -7.42 -16.04
CA ASN A 5 -8.92 -6.77 -15.76
C ASN A 5 -9.09 -5.26 -15.68
N ASP A 6 -9.85 -4.66 -16.61
CA ASP A 6 -10.05 -3.21 -16.65
C ASP A 6 -10.74 -2.70 -15.38
N LYS A 7 -11.83 -3.38 -14.95
CA LYS A 7 -12.53 -3.02 -13.71
C LYS A 7 -11.64 -3.12 -12.47
N LEU A 8 -10.78 -4.14 -12.42
CA LEU A 8 -9.82 -4.27 -11.31
C LEU A 8 -8.81 -3.13 -11.33
N ILE A 9 -8.21 -2.84 -12.49
CA ILE A 9 -7.21 -1.78 -12.62
C ILE A 9 -7.83 -0.42 -12.30
N GLU A 10 -9.04 -0.12 -12.76
CA GLU A 10 -9.74 1.12 -12.46
C GLU A 10 -9.99 1.29 -10.95
N ASP A 11 -10.54 0.26 -10.26
CA ASP A 11 -10.71 0.29 -8.79
C ASP A 11 -9.38 0.59 -8.07
N LEU A 12 -8.29 -0.05 -8.51
CA LEU A 12 -6.98 0.13 -7.90
C LEU A 12 -6.37 1.51 -8.19
N ILE A 13 -6.58 2.06 -9.39
CA ILE A 13 -6.18 3.43 -9.74
C ILE A 13 -6.96 4.44 -8.88
N ASP A 14 -8.27 4.27 -8.74
CA ASP A 14 -9.11 5.19 -7.96
C ASP A 14 -8.70 5.17 -6.47
N ARG A 15 -8.41 4.00 -5.91
CA ARG A 15 -7.88 3.88 -4.53
C ARG A 15 -6.52 4.56 -4.39
N THR A 16 -5.60 4.36 -5.33
CA THR A 16 -4.28 4.99 -5.29
C THR A 16 -4.39 6.52 -5.35
N LYS A 17 -5.27 7.06 -6.21
CA LYS A 17 -5.56 8.50 -6.27
C LYS A 17 -6.21 9.02 -4.98
N ALA A 18 -7.11 8.25 -4.38
CA ALA A 18 -7.70 8.59 -3.09
C ALA A 18 -6.63 8.64 -1.97
N ASN A 19 -5.68 7.70 -1.98
CA ASN A 19 -4.56 7.69 -1.04
C ASN A 19 -3.64 8.91 -1.20
N LEU A 20 -3.34 9.32 -2.43
CA LEU A 20 -2.61 10.57 -2.69
C LEU A 20 -3.31 11.79 -2.09
N LYS A 21 -4.64 11.94 -2.29
CA LYS A 21 -5.41 13.05 -1.70
C LYS A 21 -5.39 13.04 -0.16
N ARG A 22 -5.43 11.86 0.45
CA ARG A 22 -5.33 11.72 1.92
C ARG A 22 -3.98 12.23 2.43
N VAL A 23 -2.90 11.86 1.75
CA VAL A 23 -1.55 12.26 2.14
C VAL A 23 -1.30 13.75 1.87
N GLU A 24 -1.83 14.31 0.79
CA GLU A 24 -1.80 15.76 0.54
C GLU A 24 -2.45 16.57 1.68
N ALA A 25 -3.55 16.06 2.24
CA ALA A 25 -4.17 16.68 3.41
C ALA A 25 -3.29 16.60 4.67
N LEU A 26 -2.53 15.50 4.84
CA LEU A 26 -1.57 15.36 5.95
C LEU A 26 -0.38 16.32 5.83
N ARG A 27 0.06 16.63 4.62
CA ARG A 27 1.16 17.57 4.34
C ARG A 27 0.94 18.97 4.92
N GLN A 28 -0.32 19.37 5.11
CA GLN A 28 -0.68 20.69 5.65
C GLN A 28 -0.57 20.76 7.18
N MET A 29 -0.22 19.66 7.84
CA MET A 29 -0.13 19.61 9.31
C MET A 29 1.29 19.89 9.80
N ASP A 30 1.39 20.40 11.03
CA ASP A 30 2.67 20.63 11.69
C ASP A 30 3.45 19.31 11.87
N LEU A 31 4.77 19.40 11.73
CA LEU A 31 5.67 18.25 11.86
C LEU A 31 5.58 17.61 13.25
N THR A 32 5.33 18.39 14.30
CA THR A 32 5.10 17.88 15.66
C THR A 32 3.85 17.00 15.72
N ALA A 33 2.75 17.43 15.10
CA ALA A 33 1.52 16.66 15.02
C ALA A 33 1.70 15.37 14.19
N LEU A 34 2.45 15.44 13.10
CA LEU A 34 2.75 14.29 12.24
C LEU A 34 3.65 13.24 12.94
N ASN A 35 4.50 13.65 13.89
CA ASN A 35 5.33 12.75 14.71
C ASN A 35 4.67 12.38 16.05
N TRP A 36 3.49 12.93 16.37
CA TRP A 36 2.81 12.64 17.63
C TRP A 36 2.44 11.16 17.74
N LYS A 37 2.60 10.60 18.94
CA LYS A 37 2.28 9.20 19.27
C LYS A 37 1.40 9.16 20.52
N SER A 38 0.39 8.31 20.51
CA SER A 38 -0.49 8.11 21.68
C SER A 38 0.22 7.34 22.80
N SER A 39 1.21 6.52 22.46
CA SER A 39 2.10 5.79 23.36
C SER A 39 3.37 5.35 22.60
N PRO A 40 4.48 4.99 23.29
CA PRO A 40 5.73 4.56 22.65
C PRO A 40 5.58 3.39 21.66
N ASP A 41 4.60 2.50 21.90
CA ASP A 41 4.34 1.31 21.07
C ASP A 41 3.38 1.56 19.92
N ARG A 42 2.87 2.79 19.78
CA ARG A 42 1.99 3.18 18.67
C ARG A 42 2.75 3.99 17.65
N TRP A 43 2.38 3.82 16.39
CA TRP A 43 2.99 4.57 15.31
C TRP A 43 2.40 5.97 15.19
N SER A 44 3.26 6.93 14.89
CA SER A 44 2.89 8.26 14.43
C SER A 44 2.38 8.20 12.98
N VAL A 45 1.89 9.33 12.49
CA VAL A 45 1.50 9.49 11.07
C VAL A 45 2.68 9.18 10.14
N LEU A 46 3.84 9.81 10.38
CA LEU A 46 5.02 9.61 9.54
C LEU A 46 5.60 8.21 9.65
N GLU A 47 5.51 7.56 10.81
CA GLU A 47 5.87 6.15 10.94
C GLU A 47 4.94 5.25 10.10
N CYS A 48 3.62 5.51 10.07
CA CYS A 48 2.71 4.78 9.19
C CYS A 48 3.09 4.93 7.70
N ILE A 49 3.44 6.15 7.27
CA ILE A 49 3.81 6.42 5.88
C ILE A 49 5.18 5.82 5.55
N GLU A 50 6.18 5.93 6.43
CA GLU A 50 7.49 5.31 6.21
C GLU A 50 7.40 3.78 6.13
N HIS A 51 6.52 3.16 6.92
CA HIS A 51 6.24 1.74 6.78
C HIS A 51 5.77 1.38 5.37
N LEU A 52 4.87 2.16 4.79
CA LEU A 52 4.40 1.98 3.41
C LEU A 52 5.52 2.21 2.40
N ASN A 53 6.38 3.21 2.60
CA ASN A 53 7.55 3.46 1.76
C ASN A 53 8.52 2.29 1.75
N ARG A 54 8.75 1.64 2.89
CA ARG A 54 9.60 0.43 2.96
C ARG A 54 9.05 -0.71 2.11
N TYR A 55 7.72 -0.91 2.11
CA TYR A 55 7.09 -1.88 1.22
C TYR A 55 7.14 -1.45 -0.25
N ALA A 56 6.96 -0.17 -0.55
CA ALA A 56 7.05 0.34 -1.92
C ALA A 56 8.46 0.15 -2.51
N ARG A 57 9.52 0.35 -1.72
CA ARG A 57 10.93 0.07 -2.12
C ARG A 57 11.16 -1.39 -2.52
N PHE A 58 10.37 -2.32 -2.01
CA PHE A 58 10.41 -3.71 -2.44
C PHE A 58 9.49 -3.97 -3.64
N TYR A 59 8.21 -3.56 -3.54
CA TYR A 59 7.21 -3.97 -4.52
C TYR A 59 7.30 -3.21 -5.84
N ASN A 60 7.61 -1.91 -5.84
CA ASN A 60 7.66 -1.14 -7.09
C ASN A 60 8.74 -1.68 -8.05
N PRO A 61 10.01 -1.90 -7.63
CA PRO A 61 11.01 -2.51 -8.49
C PRO A 61 10.65 -3.94 -8.93
N GLU A 62 10.10 -4.76 -8.03
CA GLU A 62 9.68 -6.14 -8.35
C GLU A 62 8.58 -6.14 -9.41
N ILE A 63 7.55 -5.32 -9.27
CA ILE A 63 6.46 -5.17 -10.25
C ILE A 63 7.02 -4.67 -11.58
N LYS A 64 7.82 -3.61 -11.57
CA LYS A 64 8.40 -3.00 -12.77
C LYS A 64 9.26 -4.01 -13.55
N MET A 65 10.04 -4.82 -12.84
CA MET A 65 10.82 -5.90 -13.45
C MET A 65 9.91 -6.94 -14.11
N ARG A 66 8.82 -7.35 -13.44
CA ARG A 66 7.90 -8.37 -13.99
C ARG A 66 7.08 -7.86 -15.17
N LEU A 67 6.81 -6.57 -15.23
CA LEU A 67 6.10 -5.97 -16.37
C LEU A 67 6.92 -6.01 -17.66
N LYS A 68 8.26 -5.89 -17.59
CA LYS A 68 9.13 -5.96 -18.77
C LYS A 68 9.00 -7.28 -19.53
N ASP A 69 8.88 -8.39 -18.80
CA ASP A 69 8.81 -9.74 -19.36
C ASP A 69 7.37 -10.30 -19.38
N ALA A 70 6.40 -9.44 -19.11
CA ALA A 70 5.01 -9.88 -18.92
C ALA A 70 4.37 -10.32 -20.24
N ARG A 71 3.64 -11.44 -20.18
CA ARG A 71 2.84 -11.90 -21.31
C ARG A 71 1.67 -10.96 -21.57
N ARG A 72 1.42 -10.68 -22.86
CA ARG A 72 0.25 -9.90 -23.26
C ARG A 72 -1.06 -10.56 -22.80
N ARG A 73 -2.02 -9.75 -22.51
CA ARG A 73 -3.37 -10.15 -22.12
C ARG A 73 -4.04 -10.97 -23.22
N SER A 74 -4.53 -12.17 -22.88
CA SER A 74 -5.25 -13.06 -23.82
C SER A 74 -6.77 -13.02 -23.61
N ASP A 75 -7.20 -12.77 -22.37
CA ASP A 75 -8.60 -12.64 -21.97
C ASP A 75 -8.77 -11.47 -21.00
N GLY A 76 -9.85 -10.80 -21.01
CA GLY A 76 -10.09 -9.66 -20.14
C GLY A 76 -10.46 -10.02 -18.69
N LYS A 77 -10.18 -11.23 -18.20
CA LYS A 77 -10.68 -11.74 -16.92
C LYS A 77 -9.53 -11.96 -15.93
N PHE A 78 -9.70 -11.36 -14.74
CA PHE A 78 -8.88 -11.64 -13.56
C PHE A 78 -9.62 -12.59 -12.61
N LYS A 79 -8.89 -13.55 -12.09
CA LYS A 79 -9.34 -14.42 -10.99
C LYS A 79 -8.21 -14.45 -9.96
N SER A 80 -8.53 -14.08 -8.73
CA SER A 80 -7.59 -14.17 -7.60
C SER A 80 -7.18 -15.63 -7.33
N SER A 81 -5.94 -15.83 -6.90
CA SER A 81 -5.54 -17.11 -6.30
C SER A 81 -6.09 -17.21 -4.87
N TRP A 82 -6.16 -18.43 -4.31
CA TRP A 82 -6.58 -18.58 -2.91
C TRP A 82 -5.66 -17.78 -1.96
N LEU A 83 -4.36 -17.92 -2.14
CA LEU A 83 -3.37 -17.24 -1.33
C LEU A 83 -3.41 -15.71 -1.52
N GLY A 84 -3.55 -15.26 -2.78
CA GLY A 84 -3.66 -13.84 -3.09
C GLY A 84 -4.93 -13.20 -2.52
N GLU A 85 -6.06 -13.93 -2.58
CA GLU A 85 -7.30 -13.49 -1.94
C GLU A 85 -7.15 -13.38 -0.43
N TYR A 86 -6.54 -14.39 0.21
CA TYR A 86 -6.28 -14.37 1.66
C TYR A 86 -5.44 -13.14 2.07
N PHE A 87 -4.31 -12.90 1.40
CA PHE A 87 -3.47 -11.74 1.71
C PHE A 87 -4.18 -10.41 1.43
N ALA A 88 -4.85 -10.27 0.29
CA ALA A 88 -5.56 -9.04 -0.03
C ALA A 88 -6.66 -8.73 0.99
N GLN A 89 -7.45 -9.73 1.38
CA GLN A 89 -8.50 -9.55 2.39
C GLN A 89 -7.94 -9.23 3.78
N SER A 90 -6.77 -9.75 4.13
CA SER A 90 -6.11 -9.45 5.41
C SER A 90 -5.61 -8.00 5.48
N MET A 91 -5.33 -7.37 4.33
CA MET A 91 -4.87 -5.98 4.25
C MET A 91 -6.01 -4.96 4.21
N LEU A 92 -7.24 -5.37 3.88
CA LEU A 92 -8.36 -4.41 3.86
C LEU A 92 -8.55 -3.74 5.21
N PRO A 93 -8.83 -2.43 5.24
CA PRO A 93 -9.25 -1.75 6.43
C PRO A 93 -10.49 -2.42 7.05
N LYS A 94 -10.51 -2.56 8.37
CA LYS A 94 -11.66 -3.04 9.15
C LYS A 94 -12.03 -1.97 10.16
N GLU A 95 -13.27 -1.92 10.59
CA GLU A 95 -13.73 -0.99 11.64
C GLU A 95 -12.82 -1.03 12.87
N LYS A 96 -12.36 -2.22 13.24
CA LYS A 96 -11.37 -2.43 14.28
C LYS A 96 -10.11 -3.00 13.64
N LEU A 97 -9.05 -2.17 13.52
CA LEU A 97 -7.77 -2.62 13.00
C LEU A 97 -7.15 -3.65 13.96
N ASN A 98 -6.97 -4.88 13.47
CA ASN A 98 -6.26 -5.91 14.25
C ASN A 98 -4.77 -5.55 14.30
N ASN A 99 -4.14 -5.77 15.44
CA ASN A 99 -2.69 -5.69 15.54
C ASN A 99 -2.07 -6.82 14.71
N MET A 100 -1.32 -6.46 13.69
CA MET A 100 -0.50 -7.40 12.92
C MET A 100 0.95 -7.21 13.33
N LYS A 101 1.66 -8.30 13.60
CA LYS A 101 3.09 -8.23 13.91
C LYS A 101 3.84 -7.82 12.63
N THR A 102 4.59 -6.74 12.72
CA THR A 102 5.40 -6.21 11.62
C THR A 102 6.79 -6.84 11.66
N PHE A 103 7.34 -7.19 10.50
CA PHE A 103 8.74 -7.63 10.39
C PHE A 103 9.69 -6.51 10.75
N THR A 104 10.82 -6.86 11.36
CA THR A 104 11.77 -5.87 11.91
C THR A 104 12.24 -4.88 10.84
N GLU A 105 12.56 -5.34 9.64
CA GLU A 105 13.02 -4.49 8.53
C GLU A 105 11.93 -3.50 8.05
N MET A 106 10.68 -3.87 8.23
CA MET A 106 9.52 -3.05 7.83
C MET A 106 8.98 -2.20 8.98
N ASN A 107 9.55 -2.30 10.18
CA ASN A 107 9.09 -1.58 11.37
C ASN A 107 9.80 -0.22 11.50
N PRO A 108 9.11 0.92 11.31
CA PRO A 108 9.68 2.26 11.44
C PRO A 108 9.73 2.76 12.89
N ASN A 109 9.25 1.98 13.85
CA ASN A 109 9.08 2.42 15.24
C ASN A 109 10.34 3.08 15.82
N GLN A 110 10.15 4.14 16.62
CA GLN A 110 11.17 4.99 17.21
C GLN A 110 11.92 5.91 16.21
N GLY A 111 11.48 5.98 14.94
CA GLY A 111 11.95 6.99 14.01
C GLY A 111 11.34 8.37 14.32
N HIS A 112 12.15 9.41 14.20
CA HIS A 112 11.66 10.79 14.05
C HIS A 112 11.86 11.18 12.59
N PHE A 113 10.77 11.47 11.91
CA PHE A 113 10.76 11.67 10.47
C PHE A 113 10.40 13.11 10.11
N ASP A 114 10.87 13.56 8.97
CA ASP A 114 10.50 14.84 8.38
C ASP A 114 9.50 14.66 7.20
N ILE A 115 9.18 15.74 6.54
CA ILE A 115 8.18 15.78 5.47
C ILE A 115 8.61 14.96 4.23
N SER A 116 9.89 14.66 4.06
CA SER A 116 10.42 13.88 2.92
C SER A 116 9.83 12.47 2.85
N VAL A 117 9.34 11.96 3.98
CA VAL A 117 8.61 10.67 4.02
C VAL A 117 7.31 10.77 3.20
N ILE A 118 6.64 11.91 3.23
CA ILE A 118 5.44 12.18 2.41
C ILE A 118 5.84 12.29 0.94
N ASP A 119 6.92 13.03 0.63
CA ASP A 119 7.42 13.18 -0.75
C ASP A 119 7.75 11.81 -1.37
N ALA A 120 8.42 10.94 -0.59
CA ALA A 120 8.74 9.59 -1.03
C ALA A 120 7.48 8.74 -1.29
N PHE A 121 6.47 8.83 -0.41
CA PHE A 121 5.21 8.12 -0.61
C PHE A 121 4.51 8.57 -1.90
N GLU A 122 4.38 9.88 -2.11
CA GLU A 122 3.76 10.43 -3.32
C GLU A 122 4.50 9.95 -4.59
N HIS A 123 5.83 10.00 -4.58
CA HIS A 123 6.64 9.48 -5.67
C HIS A 123 6.32 7.99 -5.96
N PHE A 124 6.30 7.15 -4.94
CA PHE A 124 5.98 5.71 -5.09
C PHE A 124 4.55 5.47 -5.56
N GLN A 125 3.58 6.29 -5.15
CA GLN A 125 2.20 6.17 -5.64
C GLN A 125 2.08 6.58 -7.11
N HIS A 126 2.84 7.60 -7.59
CA HIS A 126 2.89 7.95 -9.00
C HIS A 126 3.49 6.83 -9.84
N GLU A 127 4.60 6.23 -9.42
CA GLU A 127 5.14 5.03 -10.07
C GLU A 127 4.11 3.89 -10.12
N LEU A 128 3.36 3.69 -9.04
CA LEU A 128 2.33 2.65 -8.95
C LEU A 128 1.19 2.90 -9.95
N LEU A 129 0.76 4.15 -10.13
CA LEU A 129 -0.23 4.54 -11.14
C LEU A 129 0.25 4.25 -12.57
N GLU A 130 1.51 4.56 -12.90
CA GLU A 130 2.11 4.24 -14.19
C GLU A 130 2.12 2.72 -14.43
N MET A 131 2.54 1.94 -13.43
CA MET A 131 2.57 0.49 -13.52
C MET A 131 1.17 -0.13 -13.65
N LEU A 132 0.14 0.44 -13.01
CA LEU A 132 -1.24 0.02 -13.16
C LEU A 132 -1.74 0.26 -14.59
N ASP A 133 -1.42 1.41 -15.17
CA ASP A 133 -1.81 1.71 -16.55
C ASP A 133 -1.10 0.77 -17.56
N ASP A 134 0.19 0.56 -17.42
CA ASP A 134 0.95 -0.43 -18.20
C ASP A 134 0.36 -1.84 -18.09
N SER A 135 -0.18 -2.18 -16.93
CA SER A 135 -0.79 -3.48 -16.66
C SER A 135 -2.10 -3.75 -17.39
N ARG A 136 -2.72 -2.73 -18.02
CA ARG A 136 -3.89 -2.92 -18.88
C ARG A 136 -3.63 -3.88 -20.04
N LYS A 137 -2.39 -3.96 -20.51
CA LYS A 137 -1.93 -4.80 -21.64
C LYS A 137 -1.36 -6.15 -21.19
N VAL A 138 -1.34 -6.43 -19.89
CA VAL A 138 -0.63 -7.56 -19.30
C VAL A 138 -1.60 -8.61 -18.75
N ASN A 139 -1.19 -9.87 -18.76
CA ASN A 139 -1.96 -10.95 -18.13
C ASN A 139 -1.74 -10.97 -16.61
N LEU A 140 -2.67 -10.36 -15.86
CA LEU A 140 -2.61 -10.21 -14.39
C LEU A 140 -2.63 -11.54 -13.62
N VAL A 141 -3.03 -12.65 -14.26
CA VAL A 141 -3.09 -13.99 -13.66
C VAL A 141 -1.78 -14.76 -13.88
N LYS A 142 -1.22 -14.68 -15.09
CA LYS A 142 -0.01 -15.45 -15.47
C LYS A 142 1.28 -14.73 -15.03
N THR A 143 1.30 -13.41 -15.03
CA THR A 143 2.39 -12.63 -14.47
C THR A 143 2.38 -12.75 -12.95
N LYS A 144 3.55 -13.04 -12.37
CA LYS A 144 3.70 -13.26 -10.93
C LYS A 144 4.85 -12.45 -10.36
N THR A 145 4.68 -11.97 -9.14
CA THR A 145 5.69 -11.27 -8.36
C THR A 145 6.08 -12.07 -7.11
N SER A 146 7.25 -11.81 -6.58
CA SER A 146 7.64 -12.23 -5.24
C SER A 146 6.86 -11.44 -4.18
N ILE A 147 6.89 -11.89 -2.94
CA ILE A 147 6.37 -11.14 -1.79
C ILE A 147 7.53 -10.75 -0.87
N SER A 148 7.34 -9.67 -0.10
CA SER A 148 8.39 -9.09 0.76
C SER A 148 8.92 -10.03 1.85
N ILE A 149 8.14 -11.04 2.23
CA ILE A 149 8.49 -12.00 3.29
C ILE A 149 9.11 -13.29 2.74
N SER A 150 9.07 -13.50 1.43
CA SER A 150 9.64 -14.70 0.79
C SER A 150 9.77 -14.52 -0.72
N THR A 151 10.95 -14.76 -1.24
CA THR A 151 11.19 -14.77 -2.70
C THR A 151 10.67 -16.05 -3.38
N TRP A 152 10.39 -17.10 -2.61
CA TRP A 152 9.86 -18.37 -3.10
C TRP A 152 8.34 -18.33 -3.33
N ILE A 153 7.63 -17.58 -2.51
CA ILE A 153 6.19 -17.42 -2.66
C ILE A 153 5.90 -16.38 -3.74
N LYS A 154 5.06 -16.76 -4.70
CA LYS A 154 4.67 -15.90 -5.81
C LYS A 154 3.17 -15.64 -5.79
N LEU A 155 2.79 -14.36 -5.87
CA LEU A 155 1.41 -13.95 -6.09
C LEU A 155 1.17 -13.61 -7.56
N ARG A 156 -0.08 -13.70 -8.01
CA ARG A 156 -0.52 -13.15 -9.29
C ARG A 156 -0.39 -11.63 -9.24
N LEU A 157 0.01 -11.01 -10.34
CA LEU A 157 0.23 -9.55 -10.38
C LEU A 157 -1.00 -8.76 -9.90
N GLY A 158 -2.21 -9.15 -10.31
CA GLY A 158 -3.43 -8.51 -9.82
C GLY A 158 -3.67 -8.70 -8.31
N ASP A 159 -3.26 -9.83 -7.73
CA ASP A 159 -3.31 -10.04 -6.28
C ASP A 159 -2.28 -9.16 -5.56
N THR A 160 -1.08 -9.02 -6.12
CA THR A 160 -0.02 -8.17 -5.56
C THR A 160 -0.44 -6.71 -5.50
N TYR A 161 -1.01 -6.17 -6.58
CA TYR A 161 -1.55 -4.82 -6.57
C TYR A 161 -2.61 -4.63 -5.48
N ARG A 162 -3.53 -5.58 -5.35
CA ARG A 162 -4.55 -5.54 -4.28
C ARG A 162 -3.91 -5.53 -2.89
N VAL A 163 -2.92 -6.40 -2.65
CA VAL A 163 -2.21 -6.44 -1.37
C VAL A 163 -1.54 -5.10 -1.06
N VAL A 164 -0.79 -4.55 -2.00
CA VAL A 164 -0.06 -3.29 -1.82
C VAL A 164 -1.02 -2.11 -1.58
N ILE A 165 -2.05 -1.97 -2.41
CA ILE A 165 -2.95 -0.81 -2.35
C ILE A 165 -3.88 -0.89 -1.12
N TYR A 166 -4.39 -2.07 -0.78
CA TYR A 166 -5.19 -2.25 0.44
C TYR A 166 -4.35 -2.07 1.72
N HIS A 167 -3.05 -2.39 1.66
CA HIS A 167 -2.11 -2.10 2.73
C HIS A 167 -1.92 -0.58 2.90
N ASN A 168 -1.84 0.17 1.80
CA ASN A 168 -1.81 1.63 1.84
C ASN A 168 -3.09 2.17 2.49
N ASP A 169 -4.27 1.74 2.03
CA ASP A 169 -5.57 2.13 2.60
C ASP A 169 -5.61 1.92 4.12
N ARG A 170 -5.12 0.75 4.57
CA ARG A 170 -5.10 0.36 5.98
C ARG A 170 -4.25 1.28 6.84
N HIS A 171 -3.01 1.56 6.42
CA HIS A 171 -2.09 2.35 7.22
C HIS A 171 -2.36 3.86 7.14
N LEU A 172 -2.95 4.34 6.06
CA LEU A 172 -3.47 5.70 6.02
C LEU A 172 -4.67 5.88 6.95
N LEU A 173 -5.58 4.90 7.05
CA LEU A 173 -6.62 4.90 8.08
C LEU A 173 -6.03 4.89 9.49
N GLN A 174 -4.96 4.13 9.73
CA GLN A 174 -4.25 4.13 11.02
C GLN A 174 -3.67 5.51 11.35
N ALA A 175 -3.07 6.19 10.36
CA ALA A 175 -2.54 7.54 10.51
C ALA A 175 -3.65 8.56 10.85
N GLU A 176 -4.78 8.50 10.16
CA GLU A 176 -5.94 9.35 10.43
C GLU A 176 -6.52 9.12 11.83
N ASN A 177 -6.57 7.88 12.29
CA ASN A 177 -6.99 7.53 13.65
C ASN A 177 -6.02 8.09 14.71
N ALA A 178 -4.71 8.14 14.44
CA ALA A 178 -3.74 8.76 15.33
C ALA A 178 -4.02 10.28 15.48
N ILE A 179 -4.31 10.98 14.36
CA ILE A 179 -4.69 12.39 14.37
C ILE A 179 -5.99 12.62 15.15
N ALA A 180 -7.01 11.81 14.89
CA ALA A 180 -8.29 11.93 15.58
C ALA A 180 -8.13 11.77 17.09
N LEU A 181 -7.29 10.82 17.51
CA LEU A 181 -6.98 10.60 18.94
C LEU A 181 -6.19 11.77 19.55
N MET A 182 -5.22 12.34 18.83
CA MET A 182 -4.48 13.51 19.26
C MET A 182 -5.44 14.69 19.55
N ARG A 183 -6.28 15.03 18.58
CA ARG A 183 -7.26 16.12 18.70
C ARG A 183 -8.28 15.90 19.82
N SER A 184 -8.59 14.66 20.16
CA SER A 184 -9.50 14.35 21.27
C SER A 184 -8.88 14.57 22.66
N LYS A 185 -7.54 14.55 22.76
CA LYS A 185 -6.79 14.79 24.02
C LYS A 185 -6.45 16.27 24.25
N GLU A 186 -6.59 17.11 23.21
CA GLU A 186 -6.39 18.56 23.30
C GLU A 186 -7.65 19.32 23.71
N ARG A 187 -8.80 18.63 23.76
CA ARG A 187 -10.10 19.14 24.25
C ARG A 187 -10.34 18.80 25.71
#